data_ed1e09fe9776f928e51f33d447eed7fc
#
_entry.id   ed1e09fe9776f928e51f33d447eed7fc
#
_cell.length_a   1.000
_cell.length_b   1.000
_cell.length_c   1.000
_cell.angle_alpha   90.00
_cell.angle_beta   90.00
_cell.angle_gamma   90.00
#
_symmetry.space_group_name_H-M   'P 1'
#
loop_
_entity.id
_entity.type
_entity.pdbx_description
1 polymer ?
#
loop_
_entity_poly.entity_id
_entity_poly.type
_entity_poly.pdbx_seq_one_letter_code
_entity_poly.pdbx_strand_id
1 'polypeptide(L)'
;MGKYCFNLEYSGSFYKLIFLCGSKYVGSNKSDKRNVLRKHLLEKSPLYRPIILEDNFIFSKKTTFLAYGDIYMRNLYDVEFLVSLLSDAILIFHESISTGAEAGLFLGEYSNKHKTCLIIPNKEAVEEDKLGAFLRLSFFKGENSVKQITYYPSIQNNITSVNLRNLHTSFVNNSVGEVLSKKILNFIGNKKKSLSGQGFSLYCSKDKRQLTARISSEKILLCVAAMMSKDFLAEKLFNKKLTMQEAINIIKEEMGKLIIWTYEERYYYKFATVPEVHFENKFGTIEKVIGMSLYLFSAAEFIEIRKDEGYEENSEVVIKRKKDNGKYYFTTYSELVKQVEEDKNWNE
;
A
#
# COMPACT_ATOMS: atom_id res chain seq x y z
N MET A 1 -7.94 13.36 -28.21
CA MET A 1 -7.37 12.86 -26.95
C MET A 1 -6.72 11.53 -27.24
N GLY A 2 -5.39 11.40 -27.07
CA GLY A 2 -4.69 10.16 -27.42
C GLY A 2 -5.22 8.95 -26.62
N LYS A 3 -5.22 7.78 -27.25
CA LYS A 3 -5.57 6.53 -26.57
C LYS A 3 -4.40 6.08 -25.71
N TYR A 4 -4.66 5.55 -24.53
CA TYR A 4 -3.65 5.03 -23.60
C TYR A 4 -3.99 3.59 -23.20
N CYS A 5 -2.96 2.74 -23.03
CA CYS A 5 -3.11 1.40 -22.53
C CYS A 5 -2.09 1.12 -21.42
N PHE A 6 -2.33 0.07 -20.63
CA PHE A 6 -1.36 -0.39 -19.64
C PHE A 6 -0.18 -1.08 -20.33
N ASN A 7 1.03 -0.67 -19.95
CA ASN A 7 2.27 -1.28 -20.42
C ASN A 7 2.60 -2.51 -19.57
N LEU A 8 2.19 -3.69 -20.04
CA LEU A 8 2.36 -4.95 -19.33
C LEU A 8 3.81 -5.46 -19.38
N GLU A 9 4.63 -4.97 -20.28
CA GLU A 9 6.03 -5.39 -20.45
C GLU A 9 6.97 -4.64 -19.50
N TYR A 10 6.55 -3.46 -19.02
CA TYR A 10 7.38 -2.64 -18.16
C TYR A 10 7.43 -3.17 -16.72
N SER A 11 8.62 -3.18 -16.16
CA SER A 11 8.86 -3.43 -14.74
C SER A 11 9.83 -2.40 -14.17
N GLY A 12 9.50 -1.84 -13.01
CA GLY A 12 10.27 -0.76 -12.41
C GLY A 12 10.37 -0.84 -10.90
N SER A 13 11.17 0.06 -10.35
CA SER A 13 11.25 0.31 -8.92
C SER A 13 10.31 1.46 -8.58
N PHE A 14 9.29 1.18 -7.77
CA PHE A 14 8.28 2.13 -7.35
C PHE A 14 8.40 2.42 -5.86
N TYR A 15 7.65 3.41 -5.40
CA TYR A 15 7.51 3.65 -3.97
C TYR A 15 7.01 2.40 -3.26
N LYS A 16 7.55 2.18 -2.04
CA LYS A 16 7.18 1.06 -1.19
C LYS A 16 6.36 1.56 -0.02
N LEU A 17 5.13 1.10 0.04
CA LEU A 17 4.25 1.34 1.17
C LEU A 17 4.61 0.36 2.29
N ILE A 18 4.99 0.88 3.45
CA ILE A 18 5.44 0.08 4.59
C ILE A 18 4.47 0.35 5.74
N PHE A 19 3.65 -0.63 6.06
CA PHE A 19 2.67 -0.51 7.14
C PHE A 19 3.32 -0.76 8.49
N LEU A 20 3.24 0.23 9.39
CA LEU A 20 3.79 0.18 10.73
C LEU A 20 2.66 -0.01 11.74
N CYS A 21 2.61 -1.19 12.36
CA CYS A 21 1.63 -1.56 13.38
C CYS A 21 2.29 -1.64 14.76
N GLY A 22 1.53 -1.42 15.83
CA GLY A 22 2.06 -1.47 17.19
C GLY A 22 1.01 -1.18 18.24
N SER A 23 1.42 -1.23 19.50
CA SER A 23 0.57 -0.85 20.63
C SER A 23 0.23 0.65 20.58
N LYS A 24 -0.66 1.10 21.48
CA LYS A 24 -1.19 2.47 21.54
C LYS A 24 -0.24 3.54 21.01
N TYR A 25 -0.64 4.19 19.91
CA TYR A 25 0.15 5.23 19.25
C TYR A 25 -0.11 6.61 19.87
N VAL A 26 0.96 7.35 20.10
CA VAL A 26 0.90 8.75 20.54
C VAL A 26 1.73 9.56 19.56
N GLY A 27 1.08 10.21 18.58
CA GLY A 27 1.74 10.93 17.49
C GLY A 27 2.69 12.05 17.94
N SER A 28 2.40 12.71 19.07
CA SER A 28 3.27 13.71 19.68
C SER A 28 4.51 13.11 20.36
N ASN A 29 4.54 11.82 20.62
CA ASN A 29 5.67 11.14 21.26
C ASN A 29 6.77 10.82 20.24
N LYS A 30 7.82 11.64 20.20
CA LYS A 30 8.98 11.42 19.34
C LYS A 30 9.74 10.13 19.64
N SER A 31 9.58 9.57 20.83
CA SER A 31 10.18 8.29 21.26
C SER A 31 9.31 7.07 20.98
N ASP A 32 8.10 7.25 20.42
CA ASP A 32 7.32 6.11 19.93
C ASP A 32 8.12 5.36 18.86
N LYS A 33 8.24 4.05 19.02
CA LYS A 33 9.10 3.21 18.17
C LYS A 33 8.69 3.26 16.69
N ARG A 34 7.40 3.40 16.41
CA ARG A 34 6.91 3.57 15.03
C ARG A 34 7.34 4.90 14.45
N ASN A 35 7.31 5.98 15.23
CA ASN A 35 7.82 7.30 14.80
C ASN A 35 9.32 7.26 14.54
N VAL A 36 10.09 6.64 15.44
CA VAL A 36 11.53 6.47 15.28
C VAL A 36 11.85 5.67 14.03
N LEU A 37 11.15 4.53 13.82
CA LEU A 37 11.35 3.70 12.64
C LEU A 37 10.88 4.40 11.36
N ARG A 38 9.75 5.12 11.39
CA ARG A 38 9.26 5.91 10.25
C ARG A 38 10.30 6.90 9.77
N LYS A 39 10.83 7.71 10.69
CA LYS A 39 11.88 8.69 10.38
C LYS A 39 13.12 8.00 9.78
N HIS A 40 13.58 6.92 10.42
CA HIS A 40 14.73 6.16 9.95
C HIS A 40 14.53 5.61 8.51
N LEU A 41 13.36 5.04 8.21
CA LEU A 41 13.07 4.50 6.88
C LEU A 41 13.06 5.58 5.81
N LEU A 42 12.47 6.76 6.10
CA LEU A 42 12.46 7.92 5.19
C LEU A 42 13.89 8.42 4.90
N GLU A 43 14.78 8.39 5.90
CA GLU A 43 16.20 8.75 5.73
C GLU A 43 16.99 7.72 4.91
N LYS A 44 16.59 6.43 4.95
CA LYS A 44 17.31 5.34 4.25
C LYS A 44 17.00 5.26 2.76
N SER A 45 15.80 5.64 2.34
CA SER A 45 15.45 5.61 0.92
C SER A 45 14.32 6.60 0.60
N PRO A 46 14.47 7.40 -0.46
CA PRO A 46 13.40 8.28 -0.93
C PRO A 46 12.20 7.49 -1.48
N LEU A 47 12.34 6.19 -1.74
CA LEU A 47 11.26 5.33 -2.21
C LEU A 47 10.43 4.72 -1.08
N TYR A 48 10.85 4.82 0.18
CA TYR A 48 10.09 4.26 1.29
C TYR A 48 8.99 5.21 1.74
N ARG A 49 7.81 4.65 1.99
CA ARG A 49 6.62 5.37 2.49
C ARG A 49 6.03 4.59 3.66
N PRO A 50 6.60 4.78 4.85
CA PRO A 50 6.06 4.18 6.08
C PRO A 50 4.76 4.88 6.47
N ILE A 51 3.72 4.07 6.74
CA ILE A 51 2.36 4.52 7.05
C ILE A 51 1.99 4.02 8.45
N ILE A 52 1.46 4.94 9.26
CA ILE A 52 0.87 4.68 10.57
C ILE A 52 -0.59 5.12 10.45
N LEU A 53 -1.53 4.18 10.57
CA LEU A 53 -2.95 4.47 10.34
C LEU A 53 -3.50 5.52 11.28
N GLU A 54 -3.11 5.46 12.54
CA GLU A 54 -3.58 6.37 13.58
C GLU A 54 -3.19 7.84 13.34
N ASP A 55 -2.19 8.12 12.51
CA ASP A 55 -1.82 9.48 12.12
C ASP A 55 -2.74 10.08 11.08
N ASN A 56 -3.33 9.25 10.23
CA ASN A 56 -3.93 9.66 8.96
C ASN A 56 -5.39 9.27 8.82
N PHE A 57 -5.98 8.57 9.81
CA PHE A 57 -7.35 8.08 9.72
C PHE A 57 -8.25 8.69 10.81
N ILE A 58 -9.55 8.48 10.70
CA ILE A 58 -10.63 9.05 11.53
C ILE A 58 -10.42 8.98 13.06
N PHE A 59 -9.54 8.10 13.54
CA PHE A 59 -9.19 7.98 14.96
C PHE A 59 -8.65 9.27 15.57
N SER A 60 -8.08 10.16 14.77
CA SER A 60 -7.45 11.38 15.29
C SER A 60 -8.45 12.47 15.66
N LYS A 61 -9.77 12.26 15.47
CA LYS A 61 -10.84 13.26 15.67
C LYS A 61 -10.61 14.57 14.89
N LYS A 62 -9.80 14.57 13.86
CA LYS A 62 -9.62 15.73 12.98
C LYS A 62 -10.71 15.69 11.92
N THR A 63 -11.47 16.78 11.81
CA THR A 63 -12.59 16.93 10.88
C THR A 63 -12.22 16.84 9.40
N THR A 64 -10.92 16.90 9.09
CA THR A 64 -10.37 16.88 7.73
C THR A 64 -10.05 15.48 7.19
N PHE A 65 -10.24 14.42 8.00
CA PHE A 65 -9.94 13.05 7.57
C PHE A 65 -11.12 12.37 6.91
N LEU A 66 -10.79 11.41 6.03
CA LEU A 66 -11.78 10.56 5.38
C LEU A 66 -12.51 9.69 6.40
N ALA A 67 -13.82 9.61 6.28
CA ALA A 67 -14.65 8.65 6.99
C ALA A 67 -14.59 7.28 6.29
N TYR A 68 -15.02 6.23 7.00
CA TYR A 68 -15.10 4.88 6.41
C TYR A 68 -15.94 4.83 5.14
N GLY A 69 -17.11 5.47 5.14
CA GLY A 69 -18.02 5.50 4.00
C GLY A 69 -17.48 6.24 2.80
N ASP A 70 -16.63 7.26 2.99
CA ASP A 70 -15.99 7.99 1.88
C ASP A 70 -15.18 7.07 0.95
N ILE A 71 -14.62 5.97 1.49
CA ILE A 71 -13.81 5.00 0.76
C ILE A 71 -14.42 3.59 0.73
N TYR A 72 -15.73 3.49 0.89
CA TYR A 72 -16.50 2.24 0.89
C TYR A 72 -16.08 1.21 1.95
N MET A 73 -15.48 1.66 3.07
CA MET A 73 -15.14 0.80 4.21
C MET A 73 -16.28 0.78 5.23
N ARG A 74 -16.38 -0.28 6.02
CA ARG A 74 -17.40 -0.43 7.07
C ARG A 74 -16.84 -0.17 8.46
N ASN A 75 -15.59 -0.52 8.66
CA ASN A 75 -14.94 -0.48 9.97
C ASN A 75 -13.41 -0.55 9.84
N LEU A 76 -12.72 -0.49 10.97
CA LEU A 76 -11.26 -0.57 11.02
C LEU A 76 -10.70 -1.88 10.44
N TYR A 77 -11.39 -3.00 10.63
CA TYR A 77 -10.95 -4.29 10.08
C TYR A 77 -10.82 -4.24 8.55
N ASP A 78 -11.83 -3.69 7.86
CA ASP A 78 -11.80 -3.53 6.39
C ASP A 78 -10.59 -2.69 5.97
N VAL A 79 -10.30 -1.61 6.72
CA VAL A 79 -9.17 -0.69 6.45
C VAL A 79 -7.83 -1.40 6.65
N GLU A 80 -7.58 -1.96 7.82
CA GLU A 80 -6.32 -2.64 8.14
C GLU A 80 -6.05 -3.80 7.20
N PHE A 81 -7.09 -4.58 6.90
CA PHE A 81 -6.98 -5.70 5.99
C PHE A 81 -6.56 -5.24 4.58
N LEU A 82 -7.20 -4.21 4.01
CA LEU A 82 -6.82 -3.70 2.69
C LEU A 82 -5.47 -2.98 2.69
N VAL A 83 -5.14 -2.22 3.73
CA VAL A 83 -3.80 -1.63 3.88
C VAL A 83 -2.75 -2.74 3.88
N SER A 84 -3.00 -3.83 4.59
CA SER A 84 -2.07 -4.96 4.60
C SER A 84 -1.88 -5.58 3.22
N LEU A 85 -2.95 -5.73 2.43
CA LEU A 85 -2.87 -6.26 1.05
C LEU A 85 -2.10 -5.33 0.11
N LEU A 86 -2.27 -4.03 0.25
CA LEU A 86 -1.67 -3.01 -0.63
C LEU A 86 -0.24 -2.63 -0.24
N SER A 87 0.19 -2.95 0.98
CA SER A 87 1.53 -2.66 1.47
C SER A 87 2.58 -3.63 0.94
N ASP A 88 3.80 -3.14 0.75
CA ASP A 88 4.97 -3.94 0.36
C ASP A 88 5.60 -4.69 1.52
N ALA A 89 5.51 -4.12 2.71
CA ALA A 89 5.94 -4.72 3.97
C ALA A 89 5.01 -4.30 5.10
N ILE A 90 4.82 -5.19 6.06
CA ILE A 90 4.06 -4.98 7.28
C ILE A 90 5.02 -5.23 8.44
N LEU A 91 5.28 -4.20 9.25
CA LEU A 91 6.18 -4.27 10.39
C LEU A 91 5.37 -4.10 11.66
N ILE A 92 5.30 -5.14 12.49
CA ILE A 92 4.46 -5.18 13.69
C ILE A 92 5.35 -5.16 14.92
N PHE A 93 5.26 -4.12 15.73
CA PHE A 93 5.83 -4.09 17.08
C PHE A 93 4.95 -4.93 18.01
N HIS A 94 5.35 -6.17 18.21
CA HIS A 94 4.59 -7.12 19.01
C HIS A 94 4.87 -6.94 20.50
N GLU A 95 4.08 -6.10 21.17
CA GLU A 95 4.27 -5.69 22.55
C GLU A 95 2.99 -5.80 23.40
N SER A 96 1.86 -6.17 22.80
CA SER A 96 0.55 -6.24 23.47
C SER A 96 -0.36 -7.30 22.85
N ILE A 97 -1.46 -7.60 23.56
CA ILE A 97 -2.50 -8.53 23.06
C ILE A 97 -3.10 -8.02 21.73
N SER A 98 -3.34 -6.71 21.61
CA SER A 98 -3.90 -6.13 20.38
C SER A 98 -2.99 -6.36 19.17
N THR A 99 -1.68 -6.20 19.33
CA THR A 99 -0.71 -6.48 18.26
C THR A 99 -0.61 -7.97 17.91
N GLY A 100 -0.97 -8.85 18.84
CA GLY A 100 -1.17 -10.28 18.58
C GLY A 100 -2.38 -10.54 17.68
N ALA A 101 -3.48 -9.82 17.88
CA ALA A 101 -4.67 -9.89 17.03
C ALA A 101 -4.39 -9.38 15.61
N GLU A 102 -3.70 -8.24 15.47
CA GLU A 102 -3.23 -7.70 14.17
C GLU A 102 -2.32 -8.71 13.46
N ALA A 103 -1.36 -9.31 14.18
CA ALA A 103 -0.50 -10.35 13.61
C ALA A 103 -1.32 -11.55 13.12
N GLY A 104 -2.34 -12.00 13.88
CA GLY A 104 -3.25 -13.06 13.48
C GLY A 104 -4.03 -12.71 12.22
N LEU A 105 -4.53 -11.47 12.11
CA LEU A 105 -5.25 -10.97 10.95
C LEU A 105 -4.37 -10.99 9.69
N PHE A 106 -3.15 -10.44 9.77
CA PHE A 106 -2.29 -10.30 8.59
C PHE A 106 -1.65 -11.64 8.19
N LEU A 107 -1.20 -12.43 9.15
CA LEU A 107 -0.58 -13.73 8.90
C LEU A 107 -1.57 -14.82 8.48
N GLY A 108 -2.86 -14.65 8.79
CA GLY A 108 -3.94 -15.52 8.33
C GLY A 108 -4.16 -15.47 6.81
N GLU A 109 -3.83 -14.37 6.15
CA GLU A 109 -3.91 -14.24 4.70
C GLU A 109 -2.57 -14.63 4.05
N TYR A 110 -2.60 -15.63 3.17
CA TYR A 110 -1.40 -16.17 2.51
C TYR A 110 -0.57 -15.09 1.79
N SER A 111 -1.25 -14.15 1.13
CA SER A 111 -0.59 -13.05 0.40
C SER A 111 0.20 -12.10 1.32
N ASN A 112 -0.16 -12.00 2.58
CA ASN A 112 0.49 -11.14 3.56
C ASN A 112 1.63 -11.84 4.31
N LYS A 113 1.60 -13.18 4.38
CA LYS A 113 2.53 -13.96 5.19
C LYS A 113 4.00 -13.63 4.90
N HIS A 114 4.38 -13.52 3.64
CA HIS A 114 5.76 -13.29 3.22
C HIS A 114 6.23 -11.84 3.36
N LYS A 115 5.33 -10.89 3.57
CA LYS A 115 5.62 -9.46 3.74
C LYS A 115 5.36 -8.94 5.15
N THR A 116 5.01 -9.81 6.09
CA THR A 116 4.82 -9.47 7.50
C THR A 116 6.07 -9.84 8.32
N CYS A 117 6.59 -8.88 9.08
CA CYS A 117 7.72 -9.05 10.00
C CYS A 117 7.31 -8.63 11.41
N LEU A 118 7.52 -9.50 12.38
CA LEU A 118 7.34 -9.19 13.79
C LEU A 118 8.63 -8.61 14.36
N ILE A 119 8.52 -7.47 15.02
CA ILE A 119 9.58 -6.79 15.74
C ILE A 119 9.32 -6.99 17.23
N ILE A 120 10.14 -7.81 17.90
CA ILE A 120 9.89 -8.31 19.24
C ILE A 120 10.99 -7.87 20.21
N PRO A 121 10.69 -7.44 21.44
CA PRO A 121 11.69 -7.18 22.47
C PRO A 121 12.46 -8.44 22.83
N ASN A 122 13.78 -8.35 23.01
CA ASN A 122 14.64 -9.49 23.38
C ASN A 122 14.26 -10.22 24.66
N LYS A 123 13.48 -9.57 25.55
CA LYS A 123 13.00 -10.20 26.79
C LYS A 123 12.21 -11.49 26.52
N GLU A 124 11.58 -11.60 25.35
CA GLU A 124 10.80 -12.75 24.91
C GLU A 124 11.59 -13.66 23.96
N ALA A 125 12.74 -13.19 23.46
CA ALA A 125 13.57 -13.90 22.49
C ALA A 125 14.55 -14.89 23.07
N VAL A 126 14.92 -14.69 24.34
CA VAL A 126 15.93 -15.54 25.00
C VAL A 126 15.39 -16.96 25.27
N GLU A 127 14.09 -17.12 25.19
CA GLU A 127 13.44 -18.42 25.31
C GLU A 127 12.56 -18.63 24.07
N GLU A 128 13.08 -19.36 23.05
CA GLU A 128 12.29 -19.77 21.87
C GLU A 128 10.96 -20.43 22.27
N ASP A 129 10.88 -21.01 23.46
CA ASP A 129 9.69 -21.61 24.04
C ASP A 129 8.64 -20.57 24.50
N LYS A 130 9.00 -19.29 24.66
CA LYS A 130 8.08 -18.24 25.11
C LYS A 130 7.35 -17.50 24.00
N LEU A 131 7.81 -17.56 22.75
CA LEU A 131 6.94 -17.27 21.63
C LEU A 131 5.80 -18.30 21.68
N GLY A 132 4.60 -17.87 22.00
CA GLY A 132 3.46 -18.77 22.13
C GLY A 132 3.44 -19.79 20.99
N ALA A 133 3.23 -21.05 21.29
CA ALA A 133 3.28 -22.17 20.33
C ALA A 133 2.50 -21.87 19.04
N PHE A 134 1.42 -21.08 19.15
CA PHE A 134 0.63 -20.64 18.01
C PHE A 134 1.44 -19.80 17.01
N LEU A 135 2.14 -18.74 17.43
CA LEU A 135 2.96 -17.92 16.54
C LEU A 135 4.12 -18.74 15.96
N ARG A 136 4.81 -19.50 16.80
CA ARG A 136 5.94 -20.32 16.39
C ARG A 136 5.58 -21.41 15.38
N LEU A 137 4.52 -22.17 15.64
CA LEU A 137 4.18 -23.35 14.86
C LEU A 137 3.27 -23.05 13.68
N SER A 138 2.37 -22.05 13.81
CA SER A 138 1.39 -21.75 12.76
C SER A 138 1.94 -20.82 11.68
N PHE A 139 2.80 -19.88 12.04
CA PHE A 139 3.22 -18.82 11.11
C PHE A 139 4.69 -18.88 10.71
N PHE A 140 5.55 -19.46 11.56
CA PHE A 140 7.00 -19.42 11.36
C PHE A 140 7.64 -20.79 11.15
N LYS A 141 6.87 -21.79 10.77
CA LYS A 141 7.39 -23.13 10.47
C LYS A 141 8.04 -23.11 9.08
N GLY A 142 9.36 -23.30 8.99
CA GLY A 142 10.14 -23.40 7.76
C GLY A 142 11.28 -22.38 7.65
N GLU A 143 12.10 -22.49 6.60
CA GLU A 143 13.31 -21.68 6.38
C GLU A 143 13.08 -20.16 6.33
N ASN A 144 11.86 -19.72 6.01
CA ASN A 144 11.50 -18.30 5.93
C ASN A 144 11.17 -17.68 7.30
N SER A 145 10.94 -18.47 8.32
CA SER A 145 10.54 -18.00 9.65
C SER A 145 11.58 -17.05 10.28
N VAL A 146 12.85 -17.38 10.14
CA VAL A 146 13.96 -16.59 10.71
C VAL A 146 14.03 -15.18 10.14
N LYS A 147 13.56 -14.95 8.90
CA LYS A 147 13.56 -13.65 8.25
C LYS A 147 12.37 -12.76 8.66
N GLN A 148 11.31 -13.37 9.20
CA GLN A 148 10.06 -12.69 9.55
C GLN A 148 9.99 -12.28 11.02
N ILE A 149 10.95 -12.68 11.82
CA ILE A 149 11.07 -12.26 13.22
C ILE A 149 12.36 -11.48 13.39
N THR A 150 12.24 -10.29 13.94
CA THR A 150 13.38 -9.44 14.23
C THR A 150 13.29 -8.99 15.68
N TYR A 151 14.39 -9.23 16.41
CA TYR A 151 14.50 -8.88 17.81
C TYR A 151 15.24 -7.57 18.00
N TYR A 152 14.83 -6.80 18.99
CA TYR A 152 15.57 -5.64 19.48
C TYR A 152 15.81 -5.77 20.99
N PRO A 153 16.96 -5.30 21.52
CA PRO A 153 17.21 -5.39 22.94
C PRO A 153 16.25 -4.51 23.72
N SER A 154 15.58 -5.09 24.73
CA SER A 154 14.83 -4.38 25.74
C SER A 154 15.80 -4.04 26.88
N ILE A 155 16.22 -2.78 27.00
CA ILE A 155 17.03 -2.34 28.12
C ILE A 155 16.12 -2.24 29.34
N GLN A 156 16.31 -3.13 30.32
CA GLN A 156 15.80 -2.91 31.67
C GLN A 156 16.76 -1.96 32.38
N ASN A 157 16.23 -0.97 33.11
CA ASN A 157 16.97 0.08 33.81
C ASN A 157 17.96 -0.38 34.89
N ASN A 158 18.24 -1.67 35.04
CA ASN A 158 19.05 -2.27 36.08
C ASN A 158 20.36 -2.90 35.59
N ILE A 159 20.85 -2.56 34.41
CA ILE A 159 22.14 -3.08 33.96
C ILE A 159 23.24 -2.12 34.45
N THR A 160 23.66 -2.37 35.68
CA THR A 160 24.95 -1.91 36.18
C THR A 160 26.05 -2.69 35.46
N SER A 161 26.83 -1.99 34.67
CA SER A 161 28.17 -2.39 34.22
C SER A 161 28.34 -3.73 33.50
N VAL A 162 27.89 -3.90 32.29
CA VAL A 162 28.50 -4.91 31.40
C VAL A 162 28.49 -4.39 29.97
N ASN A 163 29.70 -4.28 29.40
CA ASN A 163 30.02 -4.10 27.97
C ASN A 163 28.89 -3.53 27.08
N LEU A 164 28.51 -2.30 27.32
CA LEU A 164 27.58 -1.51 26.51
C LEU A 164 27.96 -1.51 25.01
N ARG A 165 29.16 -1.94 24.65
CA ARG A 165 29.64 -2.01 23.26
C ARG A 165 28.94 -3.08 22.41
N ASN A 166 28.32 -4.08 23.02
CA ASN A 166 27.59 -5.14 22.32
C ASN A 166 26.06 -5.10 22.51
N LEU A 167 25.55 -4.19 23.33
CA LEU A 167 24.13 -3.94 23.43
C LEU A 167 23.71 -3.11 22.21
N HIS A 168 23.06 -3.77 21.27
CA HIS A 168 22.43 -3.09 20.14
C HIS A 168 21.33 -2.18 20.67
N THR A 169 21.61 -0.91 20.76
CA THR A 169 20.77 0.13 21.35
C THR A 169 19.63 0.52 20.42
N SER A 170 18.79 -0.44 20.00
CA SER A 170 17.63 -0.14 19.20
C SER A 170 16.62 0.63 20.03
N PHE A 171 16.11 1.73 19.47
CA PHE A 171 15.15 2.66 20.09
C PHE A 171 15.66 3.40 21.32
N VAL A 172 16.91 3.23 21.72
CA VAL A 172 17.56 4.09 22.69
C VAL A 172 17.99 5.38 22.00
N ASN A 173 17.81 6.53 22.66
CA ASN A 173 18.09 7.86 22.08
C ASN A 173 17.42 8.08 20.70
N ASN A 174 16.23 7.53 20.52
CA ASN A 174 15.47 7.62 19.26
C ASN A 174 16.23 7.11 18.03
N SER A 175 17.05 6.08 18.19
CA SER A 175 17.81 5.43 17.13
C SER A 175 17.34 3.99 16.91
N VAL A 176 17.25 3.57 15.66
CA VAL A 176 16.87 2.17 15.31
C VAL A 176 18.02 1.19 15.59
N GLY A 177 19.26 1.67 15.63
CA GLY A 177 20.44 0.81 15.73
C GLY A 177 20.78 0.12 14.40
N GLU A 178 22.06 -0.12 14.17
CA GLU A 178 22.55 -0.60 12.87
C GLU A 178 22.09 -2.03 12.54
N VAL A 179 22.15 -2.95 13.50
CA VAL A 179 21.78 -4.36 13.29
C VAL A 179 20.30 -4.51 12.98
N LEU A 180 19.43 -3.85 13.76
CA LEU A 180 17.98 -3.86 13.51
C LEU A 180 17.67 -3.20 12.16
N SER A 181 18.29 -2.07 11.88
CA SER A 181 18.17 -1.38 10.58
C SER A 181 18.50 -2.32 9.43
N LYS A 182 19.64 -2.99 9.45
CA LYS A 182 20.07 -3.92 8.40
C LYS A 182 19.06 -5.06 8.19
N LYS A 183 18.56 -5.65 9.28
CA LYS A 183 17.54 -6.72 9.20
C LYS A 183 16.25 -6.22 8.56
N ILE A 184 15.73 -5.07 8.98
CA ILE A 184 14.50 -4.48 8.43
C ILE A 184 14.67 -4.12 6.96
N LEU A 185 15.78 -3.47 6.58
CA LEU A 185 16.03 -3.09 5.19
C LEU A 185 16.17 -4.31 4.28
N ASN A 186 16.84 -5.37 4.74
CA ASN A 186 16.93 -6.64 4.01
C ASN A 186 15.55 -7.29 3.85
N PHE A 187 14.70 -7.22 4.87
CA PHE A 187 13.34 -7.75 4.81
C PHE A 187 12.48 -7.01 3.78
N ILE A 188 12.50 -5.67 3.79
CA ILE A 188 11.76 -4.85 2.82
C ILE A 188 12.25 -5.14 1.39
N GLY A 189 13.56 -5.40 1.21
CA GLY A 189 14.17 -5.78 -0.08
C GLY A 189 13.95 -4.76 -1.19
N ASN A 190 14.36 -5.09 -2.41
CA ASN A 190 14.27 -4.20 -3.59
C ASN A 190 13.68 -4.94 -4.80
N LYS A 191 12.45 -5.46 -4.68
CA LYS A 191 11.80 -6.14 -5.79
C LYS A 191 11.23 -5.12 -6.78
N LYS A 192 11.47 -5.35 -8.08
CA LYS A 192 10.77 -4.63 -9.15
C LYS A 192 9.31 -5.09 -9.19
N LYS A 193 8.42 -4.20 -9.58
CA LYS A 193 6.99 -4.46 -9.78
C LYS A 193 6.63 -4.24 -11.25
N SER A 194 5.63 -4.97 -11.71
CA SER A 194 5.05 -4.82 -13.05
C SER A 194 3.55 -5.06 -12.99
N LEU A 195 2.83 -4.72 -14.03
CA LEU A 195 1.42 -5.11 -14.17
C LEU A 195 1.25 -6.53 -14.68
N SER A 196 2.24 -7.08 -15.38
CA SER A 196 2.20 -8.46 -15.89
C SER A 196 2.28 -9.54 -14.80
N GLY A 197 1.96 -10.78 -15.17
CA GLY A 197 2.08 -11.94 -14.29
C GLY A 197 0.86 -12.19 -13.42
N GLN A 198 1.06 -12.90 -12.31
CA GLN A 198 -0.04 -13.25 -11.41
C GLN A 198 -0.79 -11.99 -10.93
N GLY A 199 -2.11 -12.08 -10.92
CA GLY A 199 -2.99 -11.02 -10.44
C GLY A 199 -3.37 -9.97 -11.49
N PHE A 200 -3.06 -10.18 -12.77
CA PHE A 200 -3.59 -9.38 -13.88
C PHE A 200 -3.90 -10.29 -15.08
N SER A 201 -5.18 -10.45 -15.40
CA SER A 201 -5.61 -11.19 -16.58
C SER A 201 -6.90 -10.60 -17.15
N LEU A 202 -7.05 -10.71 -18.47
CA LEU A 202 -8.17 -10.19 -19.25
C LEU A 202 -8.84 -11.30 -20.00
N TYR A 203 -10.17 -11.39 -19.91
CA TYR A 203 -11.00 -12.39 -20.56
C TYR A 203 -12.16 -11.73 -21.28
N CYS A 204 -12.33 -12.01 -22.55
CA CYS A 204 -13.45 -11.51 -23.32
C CYS A 204 -14.51 -12.59 -23.48
N SER A 205 -15.79 -12.23 -23.34
CA SER A 205 -16.92 -13.13 -23.62
C SER A 205 -16.95 -13.55 -25.09
N LYS A 206 -17.56 -14.68 -25.39
CA LYS A 206 -17.65 -15.19 -26.78
C LYS A 206 -18.36 -14.23 -27.72
N ASP A 207 -19.39 -13.54 -27.23
CA ASP A 207 -20.16 -12.54 -27.98
C ASP A 207 -19.48 -11.15 -28.05
N LYS A 208 -18.28 -11.01 -27.44
CA LYS A 208 -17.49 -9.78 -27.41
C LYS A 208 -18.15 -8.58 -26.73
N ARG A 209 -19.21 -8.80 -25.96
CA ARG A 209 -19.94 -7.74 -25.27
C ARG A 209 -19.42 -7.43 -23.88
N GLN A 210 -18.70 -8.39 -23.27
CA GLN A 210 -18.16 -8.26 -21.93
C GLN A 210 -16.67 -8.53 -21.89
N LEU A 211 -15.94 -7.68 -21.20
CA LEU A 211 -14.51 -7.81 -20.93
C LEU A 211 -14.29 -7.90 -19.42
N THR A 212 -13.91 -9.07 -18.94
CA THR A 212 -13.61 -9.29 -17.53
C THR A 212 -12.14 -9.03 -17.26
N ALA A 213 -11.86 -8.10 -16.36
CA ALA A 213 -10.53 -7.80 -15.86
C ALA A 213 -10.38 -8.37 -14.44
N ARG A 214 -9.62 -9.49 -14.32
CA ARG A 214 -9.26 -10.04 -13.01
C ARG A 214 -7.97 -9.40 -12.55
N ILE A 215 -8.06 -8.54 -11.53
CA ILE A 215 -6.96 -7.71 -11.08
C ILE A 215 -6.81 -7.82 -9.56
N SER A 216 -5.59 -8.15 -9.08
CA SER A 216 -5.29 -8.15 -7.64
C SER A 216 -5.28 -6.72 -7.08
N SER A 217 -5.54 -6.57 -5.79
CA SER A 217 -5.56 -5.26 -5.12
C SER A 217 -4.25 -4.50 -5.32
N GLU A 218 -3.11 -5.17 -5.24
CA GLU A 218 -1.80 -4.58 -5.48
C GLU A 218 -1.64 -4.05 -6.92
N LYS A 219 -2.16 -4.78 -7.91
CA LYS A 219 -2.12 -4.32 -9.31
C LYS A 219 -3.09 -3.16 -9.54
N ILE A 220 -4.24 -3.13 -8.88
CA ILE A 220 -5.15 -1.98 -8.92
C ILE A 220 -4.44 -0.73 -8.39
N LEU A 221 -3.74 -0.82 -7.25
CA LEU A 221 -2.94 0.30 -6.73
C LEU A 221 -1.94 0.82 -7.77
N LEU A 222 -1.21 -0.08 -8.45
CA LEU A 222 -0.27 0.30 -9.51
C LEU A 222 -0.98 0.95 -10.71
N CYS A 223 -2.14 0.42 -11.14
CA CYS A 223 -2.95 1.02 -12.20
C CYS A 223 -3.38 2.44 -11.84
N VAL A 224 -3.91 2.65 -10.63
CA VAL A 224 -4.34 3.96 -10.16
C VAL A 224 -3.16 4.94 -10.12
N ALA A 225 -2.00 4.52 -9.57
CA ALA A 225 -0.80 5.35 -9.52
C ALA A 225 -0.30 5.73 -10.93
N ALA A 226 -0.32 4.77 -11.86
CA ALA A 226 0.06 5.00 -13.25
C ALA A 226 -0.87 5.99 -13.96
N MET A 227 -2.18 5.84 -13.78
CA MET A 227 -3.19 6.75 -14.36
C MET A 227 -3.07 8.16 -13.78
N MET A 228 -2.78 8.29 -12.48
CA MET A 228 -2.55 9.59 -11.84
C MET A 228 -1.33 10.34 -12.36
N SER A 229 -0.40 9.66 -13.03
CA SER A 229 0.73 10.31 -13.70
C SER A 229 0.32 11.04 -14.99
N LYS A 230 -0.84 10.75 -15.56
CA LYS A 230 -1.28 11.20 -16.89
C LYS A 230 -2.32 12.33 -16.82
N ASP A 231 -2.27 13.23 -17.79
CA ASP A 231 -3.12 14.42 -17.80
C ASP A 231 -4.61 14.10 -18.02
N PHE A 232 -4.94 13.03 -18.75
CA PHE A 232 -6.32 12.63 -19.00
C PHE A 232 -7.12 12.37 -17.72
N LEU A 233 -6.48 11.84 -16.66
CA LEU A 233 -7.10 11.68 -15.35
C LEU A 233 -6.88 12.92 -14.49
N ALA A 234 -5.70 13.55 -14.59
CA ALA A 234 -5.35 14.70 -13.79
C ALA A 234 -6.34 15.87 -13.96
N GLU A 235 -6.74 16.15 -15.19
CA GLU A 235 -7.69 17.21 -15.54
C GLU A 235 -9.10 16.96 -14.98
N LYS A 236 -9.48 15.70 -14.78
CA LYS A 236 -10.79 15.30 -14.25
C LYS A 236 -10.85 15.28 -12.74
N LEU A 237 -9.71 14.99 -12.10
CA LEU A 237 -9.66 14.64 -10.68
C LEU A 237 -9.07 15.77 -9.81
N PHE A 238 -7.94 16.37 -10.26
CA PHE A 238 -7.23 17.29 -9.38
C PHE A 238 -7.79 18.71 -9.43
N ASN A 239 -7.82 19.35 -8.24
CA ASN A 239 -8.34 20.69 -8.02
C ASN A 239 -9.83 20.87 -8.40
N LYS A 240 -10.56 19.77 -8.41
CA LYS A 240 -12.04 19.77 -8.59
C LYS A 240 -12.68 19.55 -7.23
N LYS A 241 -13.88 20.11 -7.05
CA LYS A 241 -14.78 19.79 -5.96
C LYS A 241 -15.58 18.55 -6.35
N LEU A 242 -15.37 17.46 -5.67
CA LEU A 242 -15.94 16.14 -5.93
C LEU A 242 -16.22 15.47 -4.59
N THR A 243 -17.23 14.62 -4.52
CA THR A 243 -17.27 13.62 -3.44
C THR A 243 -16.18 12.56 -3.68
N MET A 244 -15.77 11.86 -2.63
CA MET A 244 -14.82 10.74 -2.81
C MET A 244 -15.39 9.65 -3.72
N GLN A 245 -16.71 9.43 -3.68
CA GLN A 245 -17.39 8.46 -4.53
C GLN A 245 -17.33 8.86 -6.00
N GLU A 246 -17.54 10.14 -6.33
CA GLU A 246 -17.37 10.65 -7.71
C GLU A 246 -15.91 10.49 -8.18
N ALA A 247 -14.94 10.83 -7.33
CA ALA A 247 -13.53 10.64 -7.65
C ALA A 247 -13.18 9.15 -7.93
N ILE A 248 -13.70 8.24 -7.11
CA ILE A 248 -13.52 6.79 -7.29
C ILE A 248 -14.16 6.31 -8.60
N ASN A 249 -15.37 6.78 -8.91
CA ASN A 249 -16.08 6.42 -10.15
C ASN A 249 -15.33 6.93 -11.40
N ILE A 250 -14.84 8.16 -11.38
CA ILE A 250 -13.99 8.72 -12.46
C ILE A 250 -12.78 7.82 -12.72
N ILE A 251 -12.08 7.41 -11.65
CA ILE A 251 -10.92 6.53 -11.77
C ILE A 251 -11.33 5.16 -12.33
N LYS A 252 -12.43 4.59 -11.85
CA LYS A 252 -12.95 3.30 -12.33
C LYS A 252 -13.29 3.34 -13.81
N GLU A 253 -14.00 4.38 -14.27
CA GLU A 253 -14.35 4.56 -15.67
C GLU A 253 -13.12 4.70 -16.56
N GLU A 254 -12.15 5.53 -16.20
CA GLU A 254 -10.92 5.70 -16.96
C GLU A 254 -10.10 4.40 -16.96
N MET A 255 -10.06 3.66 -15.84
CA MET A 255 -9.42 2.34 -15.79
C MET A 255 -10.11 1.35 -16.75
N GLY A 256 -11.43 1.38 -16.85
CA GLY A 256 -12.19 0.58 -17.81
C GLY A 256 -11.76 0.85 -19.25
N LYS A 257 -11.60 2.11 -19.64
CA LYS A 257 -11.11 2.49 -20.98
C LYS A 257 -9.70 1.95 -21.23
N LEU A 258 -8.79 2.11 -20.25
CA LEU A 258 -7.43 1.58 -20.39
C LEU A 258 -7.41 0.06 -20.52
N ILE A 259 -8.29 -0.64 -19.79
CA ILE A 259 -8.43 -2.11 -19.88
C ILE A 259 -8.87 -2.53 -21.29
N ILE A 260 -9.85 -1.85 -21.88
CA ILE A 260 -10.30 -2.12 -23.26
C ILE A 260 -9.13 -1.95 -24.22
N TRP A 261 -8.45 -0.80 -24.19
CA TRP A 261 -7.32 -0.53 -25.09
C TRP A 261 -6.12 -1.45 -24.82
N THR A 262 -5.90 -1.86 -23.56
CA THR A 262 -4.87 -2.87 -23.25
C THR A 262 -5.21 -4.23 -23.84
N TYR A 263 -6.48 -4.61 -23.86
CA TYR A 263 -6.93 -5.83 -24.51
C TYR A 263 -6.75 -5.75 -26.03
N GLU A 264 -7.21 -4.66 -26.65
CA GLU A 264 -7.08 -4.41 -28.09
C GLU A 264 -5.60 -4.44 -28.54
N GLU A 265 -4.71 -3.76 -27.82
CA GLU A 265 -3.28 -3.73 -28.12
C GLU A 265 -2.62 -5.10 -27.96
N ARG A 266 -2.96 -5.82 -26.88
CA ARG A 266 -2.34 -7.12 -26.57
C ARG A 266 -2.73 -8.24 -27.53
N TYR A 267 -4.01 -8.23 -27.96
CA TYR A 267 -4.57 -9.32 -28.76
C TYR A 267 -4.76 -8.91 -30.23
N TYR A 268 -4.25 -7.75 -30.63
CA TYR A 268 -4.40 -7.21 -31.99
C TYR A 268 -5.87 -7.25 -32.47
N TYR A 269 -6.77 -6.82 -31.59
CA TYR A 269 -8.20 -6.89 -31.80
C TYR A 269 -8.85 -5.53 -31.57
N LYS A 270 -9.82 -5.14 -32.41
CA LYS A 270 -10.67 -3.95 -32.20
C LYS A 270 -12.10 -4.35 -31.93
N PHE A 271 -12.66 -3.82 -30.87
CA PHE A 271 -14.07 -4.01 -30.60
C PHE A 271 -14.93 -3.18 -31.56
N ALA A 272 -15.92 -3.81 -32.20
CA ALA A 272 -16.91 -3.12 -33.05
C ALA A 272 -17.84 -2.26 -32.20
N THR A 273 -18.16 -2.70 -30.99
CA THR A 273 -18.90 -1.96 -29.97
C THR A 273 -18.12 -2.00 -28.66
N VAL A 274 -18.12 -0.90 -27.93
CA VAL A 274 -17.42 -0.83 -26.64
C VAL A 274 -17.98 -1.86 -25.68
N PRO A 275 -17.16 -2.83 -25.21
CA PRO A 275 -17.63 -3.87 -24.29
C PRO A 275 -17.89 -3.29 -22.90
N GLU A 276 -18.77 -3.90 -22.14
CA GLU A 276 -18.90 -3.66 -20.72
C GLU A 276 -17.70 -4.28 -19.97
N VAL A 277 -17.06 -3.49 -19.09
CA VAL A 277 -15.89 -3.95 -18.32
C VAL A 277 -16.32 -4.38 -16.92
N HIS A 278 -16.12 -5.67 -16.63
CA HIS A 278 -16.32 -6.25 -15.31
C HIS A 278 -14.98 -6.41 -14.58
N PHE A 279 -14.89 -5.88 -13.38
CA PHE A 279 -13.70 -6.03 -12.54
C PHE A 279 -13.89 -7.14 -11.53
N GLU A 280 -13.00 -8.12 -11.53
CA GLU A 280 -12.94 -9.17 -10.52
C GLU A 280 -11.73 -8.94 -9.61
N ASN A 281 -11.99 -8.79 -8.32
CA ASN A 281 -10.97 -8.74 -7.27
C ASN A 281 -11.34 -9.70 -6.14
N LYS A 282 -10.38 -10.48 -5.67
CA LYS A 282 -10.60 -11.49 -4.62
C LYS A 282 -11.08 -10.88 -3.28
N PHE A 283 -10.68 -9.65 -2.99
CA PHE A 283 -10.77 -9.08 -1.64
C PHE A 283 -11.73 -7.89 -1.53
N GLY A 284 -12.58 -7.69 -2.49
CA GLY A 284 -13.59 -6.65 -2.44
C GLY A 284 -13.94 -6.07 -3.80
N THR A 285 -14.82 -5.08 -3.80
CA THR A 285 -15.19 -4.38 -5.03
C THR A 285 -14.04 -3.49 -5.48
N ILE A 286 -14.01 -3.18 -6.76
CA ILE A 286 -13.00 -2.28 -7.35
C ILE A 286 -13.00 -0.92 -6.67
N GLU A 287 -14.19 -0.40 -6.32
CA GLU A 287 -14.36 0.88 -5.65
C GLU A 287 -13.67 0.93 -4.30
N LYS A 288 -13.79 -0.14 -3.50
CA LYS A 288 -13.08 -0.24 -2.21
C LYS A 288 -11.57 -0.15 -2.39
N VAL A 289 -11.02 -0.87 -3.38
CA VAL A 289 -9.58 -0.88 -3.60
C VAL A 289 -9.08 0.45 -4.16
N ILE A 290 -9.84 1.10 -5.05
CA ILE A 290 -9.52 2.46 -5.54
C ILE A 290 -9.58 3.45 -4.38
N GLY A 291 -10.65 3.43 -3.57
CA GLY A 291 -10.80 4.31 -2.41
C GLY A 291 -9.65 4.16 -1.41
N MET A 292 -9.26 2.91 -1.11
CA MET A 292 -8.10 2.63 -0.27
C MET A 292 -6.79 3.08 -0.92
N SER A 293 -6.65 2.99 -2.25
CA SER A 293 -5.47 3.50 -2.95
C SER A 293 -5.33 5.02 -2.80
N LEU A 294 -6.43 5.76 -2.96
CA LEU A 294 -6.46 7.21 -2.73
C LEU A 294 -6.10 7.57 -1.28
N TYR A 295 -6.67 6.84 -0.32
CA TYR A 295 -6.32 7.01 1.08
C TYR A 295 -4.82 6.78 1.33
N LEU A 296 -4.25 5.69 0.80
CA LEU A 296 -2.82 5.38 0.95
C LEU A 296 -1.92 6.41 0.27
N PHE A 297 -2.31 6.93 -0.88
CA PHE A 297 -1.56 8.02 -1.52
C PHE A 297 -1.61 9.31 -0.72
N SER A 298 -2.70 9.58 -0.01
CA SER A 298 -2.79 10.70 0.92
C SER A 298 -1.91 10.46 2.15
N ALA A 299 -1.95 9.27 2.74
CA ALA A 299 -1.12 8.88 3.88
C ALA A 299 0.39 8.86 3.54
N ALA A 300 0.73 8.48 2.29
CA ALA A 300 2.09 8.53 1.76
C ALA A 300 2.54 9.92 1.29
N GLU A 301 1.67 10.92 1.44
CA GLU A 301 1.91 12.31 1.03
C GLU A 301 2.09 12.54 -0.48
N PHE A 302 1.59 11.65 -1.35
CA PHE A 302 1.61 11.84 -2.80
C PHE A 302 0.53 12.80 -3.28
N ILE A 303 -0.59 12.81 -2.55
CA ILE A 303 -1.70 13.74 -2.73
C ILE A 303 -2.08 14.35 -1.39
N GLU A 304 -2.82 15.44 -1.46
CA GLU A 304 -3.54 16.03 -0.35
C GLU A 304 -5.02 15.93 -0.67
N ILE A 305 -5.79 15.37 0.25
CA ILE A 305 -7.25 15.33 0.18
C ILE A 305 -7.75 16.30 1.25
N ARG A 306 -8.36 17.40 0.82
CA ARG A 306 -9.00 18.37 1.71
C ARG A 306 -10.49 18.16 1.65
N LYS A 307 -11.07 17.80 2.78
CA LYS A 307 -12.52 17.70 2.97
C LYS A 307 -13.05 19.03 3.47
N ASP A 308 -14.18 19.48 2.95
CA ASP A 308 -14.88 20.63 3.51
C ASP A 308 -15.35 20.30 4.95
N GLU A 309 -15.49 21.31 5.81
CA GLU A 309 -15.73 21.13 7.24
C GLU A 309 -16.94 20.23 7.53
N GLY A 310 -16.72 19.13 8.24
CA GLY A 310 -17.76 18.19 8.69
C GLY A 310 -17.28 16.74 8.73
N TYR A 311 -17.88 15.95 9.64
CA TYR A 311 -17.67 14.48 9.70
C TYR A 311 -18.62 13.71 8.77
N GLU A 312 -19.43 14.41 7.99
CA GLU A 312 -20.43 13.77 7.17
C GLU A 312 -19.77 12.96 6.04
N GLU A 313 -20.22 11.72 5.90
CA GLU A 313 -19.88 10.90 4.74
C GLU A 313 -20.39 11.61 3.48
N ASN A 314 -19.65 11.44 2.37
CA ASN A 314 -19.95 12.06 1.07
C ASN A 314 -19.86 13.61 1.01
N SER A 315 -19.15 14.24 1.95
CA SER A 315 -18.80 15.66 1.80
C SER A 315 -17.89 15.87 0.60
N GLU A 316 -17.96 17.06 0.01
CA GLU A 316 -17.04 17.45 -1.06
C GLU A 316 -15.59 17.44 -0.59
N VAL A 317 -14.72 16.98 -1.44
CA VAL A 317 -13.26 16.97 -1.25
C VAL A 317 -12.58 17.66 -2.43
N VAL A 318 -11.40 18.21 -2.17
CA VAL A 318 -10.49 18.68 -3.21
C VAL A 318 -9.22 17.86 -3.13
N ILE A 319 -8.90 17.15 -4.21
CA ILE A 319 -7.68 16.34 -4.32
C ILE A 319 -6.60 17.15 -5.04
N LYS A 320 -5.40 17.25 -4.43
CA LYS A 320 -4.24 17.95 -5.02
C LYS A 320 -3.06 17.01 -5.11
N ARG A 321 -2.33 17.05 -6.25
CA ARG A 321 -1.06 16.34 -6.37
C ARG A 321 0.03 17.06 -5.61
N LYS A 322 0.83 16.31 -4.86
CA LYS A 322 2.05 16.81 -4.22
C LYS A 322 3.28 16.57 -5.09
N LYS A 323 4.30 17.38 -4.90
CA LYS A 323 5.58 17.32 -5.60
C LYS A 323 6.71 17.11 -4.62
N ASP A 324 7.75 16.42 -5.09
CA ASP A 324 9.04 16.37 -4.45
C ASP A 324 10.12 16.81 -5.45
N ASN A 325 10.97 17.74 -5.05
CA ASN A 325 12.01 18.31 -5.92
C ASN A 325 11.48 18.75 -7.30
N GLY A 326 10.27 19.31 -7.34
CA GLY A 326 9.63 19.83 -8.55
C GLY A 326 8.95 18.78 -9.44
N LYS A 327 9.06 17.49 -9.13
CA LYS A 327 8.39 16.40 -9.86
C LYS A 327 7.22 15.85 -9.05
N TYR A 328 6.13 15.49 -9.72
CA TYR A 328 5.04 14.78 -9.06
C TYR A 328 5.44 13.34 -8.72
N TYR A 329 5.05 12.86 -7.54
CA TYR A 329 5.35 11.50 -7.11
C TYR A 329 4.90 10.43 -8.10
N PHE A 330 3.76 10.62 -8.75
CA PHE A 330 3.22 9.67 -9.73
C PHE A 330 4.03 9.56 -11.02
N THR A 331 4.92 10.50 -11.31
CA THR A 331 5.81 10.42 -12.50
C THR A 331 6.65 9.14 -12.50
N THR A 332 6.98 8.61 -11.31
CA THR A 332 7.68 7.32 -11.17
C THR A 332 6.91 6.15 -11.81
N TYR A 333 5.59 6.27 -11.93
CA TYR A 333 4.72 5.23 -12.49
C TYR A 333 4.36 5.47 -13.96
N SER A 334 4.86 6.52 -14.59
CA SER A 334 4.43 6.98 -15.93
C SER A 334 4.60 5.92 -17.01
N GLU A 335 5.65 5.10 -16.92
CA GLU A 335 5.96 4.05 -17.89
C GLU A 335 5.00 2.84 -17.83
N LEU A 336 4.19 2.73 -16.78
CA LEU A 336 3.14 1.71 -16.69
C LEU A 336 1.92 1.99 -17.58
N VAL A 337 1.85 3.20 -18.16
CA VAL A 337 0.81 3.60 -19.12
C VAL A 337 1.50 4.21 -20.34
N LYS A 338 1.30 3.59 -21.49
CA LYS A 338 1.82 4.06 -22.79
C LYS A 338 0.71 4.61 -23.67
N GLN A 339 1.03 5.53 -24.54
CA GLN A 339 0.13 5.99 -25.59
C GLN A 339 0.05 4.92 -26.68
N VAL A 340 -1.14 4.66 -27.17
CA VAL A 340 -1.35 3.76 -28.30
C VAL A 340 -1.06 4.56 -29.59
N GLU A 341 -0.18 4.06 -30.43
CA GLU A 341 0.09 4.64 -31.76
C GLU A 341 -1.14 4.40 -32.65
N GLU A 342 -1.69 5.47 -33.22
CA GLU A 342 -2.90 5.39 -34.06
C GLU A 342 -2.64 4.79 -35.47
N ASP A 343 -1.38 4.60 -35.86
CA ASP A 343 -0.97 4.25 -37.22
C ASP A 343 -0.50 2.80 -37.41
N LYS A 344 -1.14 1.84 -36.78
CA LYS A 344 -1.03 0.48 -37.30
C LYS A 344 -2.31 0.15 -38.06
N ASN A 345 -2.22 0.27 -39.41
CA ASN A 345 -3.21 -0.27 -40.35
C ASN A 345 -3.45 -1.75 -40.03
N TRP A 346 -4.48 -2.04 -39.27
CA TRP A 346 -4.92 -3.39 -38.93
C TRP A 346 -5.84 -4.00 -40.01
N ASN A 347 -5.72 -3.49 -41.26
CA ASN A 347 -6.43 -3.99 -42.42
C ASN A 347 -5.41 -4.67 -43.35
N GLU A 348 -5.06 -5.91 -43.03
CA GLU A 348 -4.68 -6.94 -44.00
C GLU A 348 -5.00 -8.32 -43.40
#